data_219d83f62b3c00d35d753e6aa418c29d
#
_entry.id   219d83f62b3c00d35d753e6aa418c29d
#
_cell.length_a   1.000
_cell.length_b   1.000
_cell.length_c   1.000
_cell.angle_alpha   90.00
_cell.angle_beta   90.00
_cell.angle_gamma   90.00
#
_symmetry.space_group_name_H-M   'P 1'
#
loop_
_entity.id
_entity.type
_entity.pdbx_description
1 polymer ?
#
loop_
_entity_poly.entity_id
_entity_poly.type
_entity_poly.pdbx_seq_one_letter_code
_entity_poly.pdbx_strand_id
1 'polypeptide(L)'
;CVKKHIFSEDKLELMDGAIRNYDNIDDLVIKWNVSYYLNSVVKKFAKIGDYAPDNYFSHNWKQKLLLWHKNAIPKVKKFKEDYAEYISSEDEKFFEKFYNKPETFETDTKQANERYINQELNDNSDLFDDLDGKSLDSQQREAIVVDEDAVKVIAGAGSGKTFTIQGKVKYLTEKRDVDPSEILAISFSNASVDDLKERIAEPIDIKTFHKVGKDILTQYNQYSRPDTSALKRIIKRYLTKKALKNEDISKKL
;
A
#
# COMPACT_ATOMS: atom_id res chain seq x y z
N CYS A 1 -8.08 22.32 1.46
CA CYS A 1 -6.87 22.16 0.59
C CYS A 1 -7.16 21.93 -0.90
N VAL A 2 -8.41 21.70 -1.31
CA VAL A 2 -8.78 21.44 -2.73
C VAL A 2 -8.78 22.72 -3.59
N LYS A 3 -8.77 23.90 -2.99
CA LYS A 3 -8.89 25.19 -3.73
C LYS A 3 -7.61 25.71 -4.40
N LYS A 4 -6.44 25.15 -4.14
CA LYS A 4 -5.16 25.68 -4.65
C LYS A 4 -4.71 25.16 -6.02
N HIS A 5 -5.35 24.14 -6.59
CA HIS A 5 -4.94 23.52 -7.84
C HIS A 5 -5.88 23.72 -9.03
N ILE A 6 -6.99 24.43 -8.84
CA ILE A 6 -7.97 24.68 -9.92
C ILE A 6 -7.53 25.84 -10.82
N PHE A 7 -6.77 26.79 -10.29
CA PHE A 7 -6.32 27.99 -11.04
C PHE A 7 -4.81 28.20 -10.84
N SER A 8 -3.98 27.63 -11.74
CA SER A 8 -2.60 28.11 -11.91
C SER A 8 -2.60 29.48 -12.57
N GLU A 9 -1.57 30.30 -12.35
CA GLU A 9 -1.45 31.65 -12.97
C GLU A 9 -1.61 31.58 -14.50
N ASP A 10 -1.01 30.58 -15.15
CA ASP A 10 -1.15 30.34 -16.60
C ASP A 10 -2.60 30.10 -17.05
N LYS A 11 -3.44 29.49 -16.20
CA LYS A 11 -4.86 29.26 -16.50
C LYS A 11 -5.71 30.50 -16.28
N LEU A 12 -5.34 31.33 -15.30
CA LEU A 12 -5.97 32.63 -15.10
C LEU A 12 -5.64 33.61 -16.22
N GLU A 13 -4.39 33.63 -16.72
CA GLU A 13 -4.00 34.41 -17.91
C GLU A 13 -4.71 33.95 -19.18
N LEU A 14 -4.86 32.62 -19.37
CA LEU A 14 -5.65 32.05 -20.46
C LEU A 14 -7.13 32.44 -20.36
N MET A 15 -7.70 32.42 -19.17
CA MET A 15 -9.07 32.85 -18.92
C MET A 15 -9.25 34.36 -19.10
N ASP A 16 -8.30 35.20 -18.64
CA ASP A 16 -8.34 36.65 -18.80
C ASP A 16 -8.14 37.08 -20.28
N GLY A 17 -7.25 36.39 -21.00
CA GLY A 17 -7.08 36.57 -22.44
C GLY A 17 -8.33 36.17 -23.22
N ALA A 18 -8.98 35.11 -22.76
CA ALA A 18 -10.21 34.58 -23.35
C ALA A 18 -11.44 35.45 -23.08
N ILE A 19 -11.58 35.94 -21.86
CA ILE A 19 -12.67 36.89 -21.50
C ILE A 19 -12.59 38.17 -22.33
N ARG A 20 -11.40 38.62 -22.71
CA ARG A 20 -11.19 39.80 -23.53
C ARG A 20 -11.46 39.61 -25.03
N ASN A 21 -11.33 38.39 -25.54
CA ASN A 21 -11.30 38.09 -26.97
C ASN A 21 -12.40 37.14 -27.45
N TYR A 22 -13.31 36.67 -26.59
CA TYR A 22 -14.31 35.68 -26.97
C TYR A 22 -15.74 36.26 -26.95
N ASP A 23 -16.41 36.12 -28.10
CA ASP A 23 -17.83 36.36 -28.23
C ASP A 23 -18.68 35.24 -27.64
N ASN A 24 -18.05 34.12 -27.20
CA ASN A 24 -18.76 32.95 -26.65
C ASN A 24 -18.00 32.34 -25.47
N ILE A 25 -18.34 32.76 -24.25
CA ILE A 25 -17.78 32.25 -22.99
C ILE A 25 -18.09 30.75 -22.82
N ASP A 26 -19.22 30.28 -23.30
CA ASP A 26 -19.69 28.90 -23.15
C ASP A 26 -18.75 27.94 -23.88
N ASP A 27 -18.31 28.29 -25.09
CA ASP A 27 -17.36 27.48 -25.88
C ASP A 27 -15.99 27.31 -25.15
N LEU A 28 -15.55 28.35 -24.47
CA LEU A 28 -14.30 28.30 -23.70
C LEU A 28 -14.40 27.40 -22.47
N VAL A 29 -15.52 27.48 -21.75
CA VAL A 29 -15.80 26.63 -20.59
C VAL A 29 -15.90 25.18 -21.04
N ILE A 30 -16.52 24.90 -22.16
CA ILE A 30 -16.61 23.56 -22.73
C ILE A 30 -15.20 23.04 -23.08
N LYS A 31 -14.40 23.80 -23.83
CA LYS A 31 -13.01 23.43 -24.19
C LYS A 31 -12.17 23.15 -22.95
N TRP A 32 -12.30 23.97 -21.91
CA TRP A 32 -11.58 23.74 -20.65
C TRP A 32 -12.03 22.45 -19.96
N ASN A 33 -13.33 22.20 -19.86
CA ASN A 33 -13.90 21.00 -19.26
C ASN A 33 -13.47 19.74 -20.03
N VAL A 34 -13.50 19.80 -21.37
CA VAL A 34 -13.05 18.71 -22.25
C VAL A 34 -11.57 18.43 -22.04
N SER A 35 -10.72 19.47 -22.06
CA SER A 35 -9.29 19.32 -21.81
C SER A 35 -9.00 18.77 -20.42
N TYR A 36 -9.70 19.24 -19.39
CA TYR A 36 -9.57 18.71 -18.03
C TYR A 36 -9.95 17.23 -17.95
N TYR A 37 -11.07 16.83 -18.53
CA TYR A 37 -11.52 15.44 -18.55
C TYR A 37 -10.52 14.53 -19.29
N LEU A 38 -10.09 14.95 -20.48
CA LEU A 38 -9.10 14.23 -21.28
C LEU A 38 -7.82 14.00 -20.47
N ASN A 39 -7.27 15.03 -19.85
CA ASN A 39 -6.01 14.93 -19.12
C ASN A 39 -6.16 14.12 -17.80
N SER A 40 -7.25 14.35 -17.06
CA SER A 40 -7.44 13.77 -15.72
C SER A 40 -7.93 12.31 -15.76
N VAL A 41 -8.64 11.92 -16.82
CA VAL A 41 -9.26 10.59 -16.93
C VAL A 41 -8.60 9.79 -18.05
N VAL A 42 -8.77 10.19 -19.29
CA VAL A 42 -8.39 9.37 -20.45
C VAL A 42 -6.88 9.25 -20.59
N LYS A 43 -6.17 10.39 -20.64
CA LYS A 43 -4.70 10.39 -20.85
C LYS A 43 -3.97 9.85 -19.62
N LYS A 44 -4.43 10.16 -18.40
CA LYS A 44 -3.81 9.64 -17.18
C LYS A 44 -3.86 8.11 -17.12
N PHE A 45 -5.03 7.52 -17.43
CA PHE A 45 -5.16 6.06 -17.44
C PHE A 45 -4.42 5.43 -18.63
N ALA A 46 -4.48 6.01 -19.83
CA ALA A 46 -3.79 5.52 -21.02
C ALA A 46 -2.26 5.50 -20.86
N LYS A 47 -1.71 6.41 -20.06
CA LYS A 47 -0.27 6.55 -19.82
C LYS A 47 0.26 5.76 -18.62
N ILE A 48 -0.55 4.91 -17.99
CA ILE A 48 -0.04 3.98 -16.98
C ILE A 48 1.08 3.16 -17.60
N GLY A 49 2.25 3.12 -16.96
CA GLY A 49 3.46 2.47 -17.48
C GLY A 49 4.46 3.40 -18.17
N ASP A 50 4.03 4.58 -18.64
CA ASP A 50 4.91 5.51 -19.37
C ASP A 50 5.87 6.28 -18.43
N TYR A 51 5.52 6.44 -17.14
CA TYR A 51 6.28 7.18 -16.13
C TYR A 51 6.21 6.49 -14.75
N ALA A 52 7.08 6.92 -13.82
CA ALA A 52 6.99 6.49 -12.43
C ALA A 52 5.70 7.07 -11.80
N PRO A 53 4.87 6.25 -11.15
CA PRO A 53 3.67 6.73 -10.49
C PRO A 53 4.00 7.39 -9.14
N ASP A 54 3.09 8.24 -8.64
CA ASP A 54 3.21 8.82 -7.30
C ASP A 54 3.09 7.77 -6.19
N ASN A 55 2.47 6.62 -6.50
CA ASN A 55 2.25 5.51 -5.57
C ASN A 55 2.44 4.17 -6.27
N TYR A 56 2.86 3.17 -5.51
CA TYR A 56 2.98 1.79 -5.95
C TYR A 56 1.62 1.19 -6.34
N PHE A 57 1.55 0.48 -7.47
CA PHE A 57 0.35 -0.25 -7.88
C PHE A 57 0.30 -1.61 -7.18
N SER A 58 -0.23 -1.66 -5.97
CA SER A 58 -0.45 -2.93 -5.26
C SER A 58 -1.54 -3.78 -5.94
N HIS A 59 -1.59 -5.08 -5.60
CA HIS A 59 -2.57 -6.00 -6.18
C HIS A 59 -4.02 -5.48 -6.01
N ASN A 60 -4.40 -5.09 -4.81
CA ASN A 60 -5.75 -4.57 -4.55
C ASN A 60 -6.03 -3.27 -5.31
N TRP A 61 -5.01 -2.39 -5.41
CA TRP A 61 -5.14 -1.16 -6.17
C TRP A 61 -5.33 -1.41 -7.66
N LYS A 62 -4.58 -2.36 -8.25
CA LYS A 62 -4.76 -2.81 -9.63
C LYS A 62 -6.17 -3.32 -9.89
N GLN A 63 -6.72 -4.16 -9.01
CA GLN A 63 -8.09 -4.66 -9.12
C GLN A 63 -9.13 -3.54 -9.07
N LYS A 64 -8.98 -2.58 -8.15
CA LYS A 64 -9.86 -1.40 -8.07
C LYS A 64 -9.81 -0.56 -9.34
N LEU A 65 -8.62 -0.35 -9.91
CA LEU A 65 -8.45 0.41 -11.16
C LEU A 65 -9.09 -0.28 -12.35
N LEU A 66 -8.96 -1.59 -12.50
CA LEU A 66 -9.60 -2.36 -13.57
C LEU A 66 -11.14 -2.32 -13.45
N LEU A 67 -11.66 -2.45 -12.24
CA LEU A 67 -13.10 -2.32 -11.99
C LEU A 67 -13.60 -0.90 -12.32
N TRP A 68 -12.87 0.12 -11.89
CA TRP A 68 -13.16 1.51 -12.22
C TRP A 68 -13.16 1.73 -13.74
N HIS A 69 -12.13 1.24 -14.44
CA HIS A 69 -12.02 1.35 -15.89
C HIS A 69 -13.24 0.73 -16.60
N LYS A 70 -13.61 -0.50 -16.23
CA LYS A 70 -14.80 -1.18 -16.78
C LYS A 70 -16.06 -0.31 -16.64
N ASN A 71 -16.24 0.33 -15.48
CA ASN A 71 -17.38 1.19 -15.20
C ASN A 71 -17.28 2.57 -15.88
N ALA A 72 -16.07 3.01 -16.24
CA ALA A 72 -15.81 4.27 -16.90
C ALA A 72 -16.04 4.22 -18.42
N ILE A 73 -15.83 3.06 -19.06
CA ILE A 73 -15.97 2.89 -20.52
C ILE A 73 -17.25 3.52 -21.11
N PRO A 74 -18.46 3.21 -20.61
CA PRO A 74 -19.68 3.78 -21.20
C PRO A 74 -19.74 5.31 -21.04
N LYS A 75 -19.23 5.84 -19.93
CA LYS A 75 -19.16 7.29 -19.68
C LYS A 75 -18.17 7.98 -20.60
N VAL A 76 -17.01 7.38 -20.82
CA VAL A 76 -15.97 7.88 -21.73
C VAL A 76 -16.44 7.82 -23.18
N LYS A 77 -17.18 6.78 -23.59
CA LYS A 77 -17.80 6.71 -24.92
C LYS A 77 -18.78 7.83 -25.13
N LYS A 78 -19.73 8.01 -24.19
CA LYS A 78 -20.70 9.09 -24.27
C LYS A 78 -20.01 10.46 -24.29
N PHE A 79 -19.03 10.70 -23.45
CA PHE A 79 -18.24 11.94 -23.46
C PHE A 79 -17.59 12.20 -24.82
N LYS A 80 -17.03 11.16 -25.45
CA LYS A 80 -16.41 11.26 -26.77
C LYS A 80 -17.45 11.64 -27.84
N GLU A 81 -18.66 11.07 -27.78
CA GLU A 81 -19.77 11.39 -28.70
C GLU A 81 -20.27 12.81 -28.48
N ASP A 82 -20.53 13.20 -27.22
CA ASP A 82 -21.10 14.52 -26.87
C ASP A 82 -20.14 15.69 -27.22
N TYR A 83 -18.81 15.45 -27.23
CA TYR A 83 -17.80 16.49 -27.42
C TYR A 83 -16.83 16.21 -28.59
N ALA A 84 -17.31 15.49 -29.61
CA ALA A 84 -16.48 15.06 -30.73
C ALA A 84 -15.76 16.21 -31.47
N GLU A 85 -16.42 17.37 -31.59
CA GLU A 85 -15.87 18.58 -32.26
C GLU A 85 -14.69 19.22 -31.52
N TYR A 86 -14.54 18.93 -30.22
CA TYR A 86 -13.47 19.46 -29.38
C TYR A 86 -12.30 18.47 -29.22
N ILE A 87 -12.39 17.26 -29.80
CA ILE A 87 -11.41 16.18 -29.66
C ILE A 87 -10.49 16.22 -30.88
N SER A 88 -9.19 16.42 -30.64
CA SER A 88 -8.20 16.40 -31.71
C SER A 88 -7.89 14.99 -32.18
N SER A 89 -7.31 14.86 -33.40
CA SER A 89 -6.81 13.59 -33.93
C SER A 89 -5.69 12.97 -33.05
N GLU A 90 -4.98 13.80 -32.30
CA GLU A 90 -4.00 13.33 -31.30
C GLU A 90 -4.70 12.73 -30.06
N ASP A 91 -5.80 13.36 -29.62
CA ASP A 91 -6.58 12.87 -28.48
C ASP A 91 -7.25 11.52 -28.77
N GLU A 92 -7.64 11.27 -30.03
CA GLU A 92 -8.19 10.00 -30.48
C GLU A 92 -7.29 8.81 -30.12
N LYS A 93 -5.97 8.93 -30.26
CA LYS A 93 -5.01 7.90 -29.91
C LYS A 93 -5.04 7.55 -28.42
N PHE A 94 -5.38 8.52 -27.56
CA PHE A 94 -5.51 8.25 -26.13
C PHE A 94 -6.82 7.53 -25.77
N PHE A 95 -7.90 7.76 -26.52
CA PHE A 95 -9.12 6.96 -26.36
C PHE A 95 -8.90 5.50 -26.74
N GLU A 96 -8.21 5.23 -27.86
CA GLU A 96 -7.86 3.87 -28.25
C GLU A 96 -7.01 3.19 -27.17
N LYS A 97 -5.95 3.85 -26.73
CA LYS A 97 -5.12 3.34 -25.61
C LYS A 97 -5.93 3.12 -24.34
N PHE A 98 -6.86 4.02 -24.02
CA PHE A 98 -7.73 3.88 -22.85
C PHE A 98 -8.58 2.63 -22.95
N TYR A 99 -9.24 2.38 -24.08
CA TYR A 99 -10.12 1.22 -24.25
C TYR A 99 -9.36 -0.11 -24.24
N ASN A 100 -8.18 -0.14 -24.84
CA ASN A 100 -7.36 -1.35 -24.96
C ASN A 100 -6.42 -1.57 -23.74
N LYS A 101 -6.39 -0.65 -22.79
CA LYS A 101 -5.49 -0.69 -21.63
C LYS A 101 -5.54 -2.01 -20.83
N PRO A 102 -6.70 -2.66 -20.62
CA PRO A 102 -6.75 -3.94 -19.90
C PRO A 102 -5.85 -5.03 -20.47
N GLU A 103 -5.58 -5.02 -21.78
CA GLU A 103 -4.72 -6.01 -22.45
C GLU A 103 -3.25 -5.88 -22.03
N THR A 104 -2.78 -4.66 -21.76
CA THR A 104 -1.39 -4.38 -21.39
C THR A 104 -1.22 -4.02 -19.91
N PHE A 105 -2.32 -3.93 -19.17
CA PHE A 105 -2.38 -3.34 -17.85
C PHE A 105 -1.39 -3.96 -16.84
N GLU A 106 -1.26 -5.29 -16.83
CA GLU A 106 -0.35 -5.97 -15.91
C GLU A 106 1.12 -5.65 -16.24
N THR A 107 1.48 -5.65 -17.52
CA THR A 107 2.83 -5.27 -17.97
C THR A 107 3.13 -3.81 -17.68
N ASP A 108 2.18 -2.93 -17.97
CA ASP A 108 2.33 -1.49 -17.79
C ASP A 108 2.46 -1.11 -16.31
N THR A 109 1.65 -1.72 -15.44
CA THR A 109 1.74 -1.48 -13.99
C THR A 109 3.02 -2.07 -13.40
N LYS A 110 3.51 -3.19 -13.91
CA LYS A 110 4.80 -3.75 -13.52
C LYS A 110 5.94 -2.78 -13.85
N GLN A 111 5.99 -2.27 -15.08
CA GLN A 111 6.99 -1.28 -15.49
C GLN A 111 6.88 0.02 -14.67
N ALA A 112 5.68 0.47 -14.36
CA ALA A 112 5.45 1.63 -13.50
C ALA A 112 6.01 1.39 -12.09
N ASN A 113 5.75 0.22 -11.50
CA ASN A 113 6.28 -0.17 -10.20
C ASN A 113 7.81 -0.27 -10.19
N GLU A 114 8.42 -0.79 -11.25
CA GLU A 114 9.90 -0.81 -11.38
C GLU A 114 10.48 0.61 -11.39
N ARG A 115 9.83 1.56 -12.08
CA ARG A 115 10.25 2.97 -12.05
C ARG A 115 10.05 3.61 -10.70
N TYR A 116 8.92 3.33 -10.03
CA TYR A 116 8.65 3.77 -8.67
C TYR A 116 9.72 3.29 -7.70
N ILE A 117 10.03 1.98 -7.70
CA ILE A 117 11.07 1.40 -6.85
C ILE A 117 12.42 2.09 -7.10
N ASN A 118 12.83 2.23 -8.36
CA ASN A 118 14.09 2.88 -8.71
C ASN A 118 14.15 4.34 -8.24
N GLN A 119 13.04 5.07 -8.37
CA GLN A 119 12.95 6.45 -7.89
C GLN A 119 13.05 6.50 -6.35
N GLU A 120 12.27 5.69 -5.63
CA GLU A 120 12.32 5.63 -4.16
C GLU A 120 13.71 5.23 -3.63
N LEU A 121 14.39 4.31 -4.31
CA LEU A 121 15.76 3.91 -3.96
C LEU A 121 16.76 5.05 -4.13
N ASN A 122 16.62 5.87 -5.17
CA ASN A 122 17.48 7.02 -5.41
C ASN A 122 17.18 8.18 -4.46
N ASP A 123 15.90 8.52 -4.29
CA ASP A 123 15.47 9.67 -3.50
C ASP A 123 15.73 9.47 -1.98
N ASN A 124 15.83 8.21 -1.53
CA ASN A 124 16.08 7.85 -0.14
C ASN A 124 17.43 7.15 0.08
N SER A 125 18.40 7.36 -0.81
CA SER A 125 19.74 6.75 -0.71
C SER A 125 20.45 7.08 0.59
N ASP A 126 20.27 8.28 1.14
CA ASP A 126 20.80 8.72 2.42
C ASP A 126 20.42 7.80 3.57
N LEU A 127 19.15 7.41 3.66
CA LEU A 127 18.65 6.46 4.65
C LEU A 127 19.22 5.07 4.46
N PHE A 128 19.35 4.62 3.19
CA PHE A 128 19.77 3.25 2.90
C PHE A 128 21.28 3.05 2.99
N ASP A 129 22.05 4.11 2.74
CA ASP A 129 23.52 4.08 2.81
C ASP A 129 24.02 4.13 4.26
N ASP A 130 23.28 4.78 5.15
CA ASP A 130 23.64 4.89 6.58
C ASP A 130 22.41 4.72 7.48
N LEU A 131 22.09 3.48 7.80
CA LEU A 131 21.13 3.14 8.86
C LEU A 131 21.91 2.75 10.11
N ASP A 132 22.05 3.67 11.07
CA ASP A 132 22.79 3.48 12.31
C ASP A 132 24.24 2.99 12.10
N GLY A 133 24.98 3.62 11.20
CA GLY A 133 26.36 3.32 10.86
C GLY A 133 26.55 2.11 9.96
N LYS A 134 25.49 1.58 9.34
CA LYS A 134 25.54 0.43 8.43
C LYS A 134 24.71 0.67 7.17
N SER A 135 25.21 0.20 6.05
CA SER A 135 24.49 0.23 4.78
C SER A 135 23.58 -0.98 4.61
N LEU A 136 22.39 -0.77 4.07
CA LEU A 136 21.48 -1.83 3.61
C LEU A 136 21.95 -2.36 2.25
N ASP A 137 21.83 -3.68 2.03
CA ASP A 137 22.08 -4.26 0.71
C ASP A 137 20.89 -4.01 -0.27
N SER A 138 21.10 -4.31 -1.55
CA SER A 138 20.11 -4.04 -2.59
C SER A 138 18.77 -4.75 -2.37
N GLN A 139 18.78 -5.99 -1.88
CA GLN A 139 17.56 -6.76 -1.63
C GLN A 139 16.81 -6.24 -0.39
N GLN A 140 17.54 -5.81 0.64
CA GLN A 140 16.96 -5.18 1.81
C GLN A 140 16.28 -3.85 1.45
N ARG A 141 16.98 -3.01 0.66
CA ARG A 141 16.42 -1.72 0.17
C ARG A 141 15.15 -1.93 -0.65
N GLU A 142 15.17 -2.87 -1.59
CA GLU A 142 14.00 -3.20 -2.39
C GLU A 142 12.83 -3.69 -1.51
N ALA A 143 13.08 -4.59 -0.54
CA ALA A 143 12.06 -5.06 0.41
C ALA A 143 11.45 -3.92 1.25
N ILE A 144 12.21 -2.86 1.50
CA ILE A 144 11.76 -1.67 2.24
C ILE A 144 10.83 -0.80 1.38
N VAL A 145 11.18 -0.52 0.13
CA VAL A 145 10.41 0.43 -0.71
C VAL A 145 9.20 -0.20 -1.37
N VAL A 146 9.18 -1.52 -1.59
CA VAL A 146 8.01 -2.22 -2.14
C VAL A 146 6.80 -2.01 -1.23
N ASP A 147 5.71 -1.49 -1.82
CA ASP A 147 4.46 -1.15 -1.13
C ASP A 147 3.30 -2.03 -1.63
N GLU A 148 3.53 -3.35 -1.63
CA GLU A 148 2.51 -4.34 -1.96
C GLU A 148 1.61 -4.62 -0.75
N ASP A 149 0.36 -5.02 -0.97
CA ASP A 149 -0.60 -5.36 0.10
C ASP A 149 -0.07 -6.42 1.08
N ALA A 150 0.81 -7.31 0.61
CA ALA A 150 1.51 -8.30 1.43
C ALA A 150 2.89 -8.60 0.84
N VAL A 151 3.95 -8.34 1.61
CA VAL A 151 5.33 -8.63 1.23
C VAL A 151 5.87 -9.77 2.09
N LYS A 152 6.42 -10.81 1.46
CA LYS A 152 7.09 -11.92 2.12
C LYS A 152 8.59 -11.88 1.85
N VAL A 153 9.39 -11.64 2.88
CA VAL A 153 10.85 -11.69 2.81
C VAL A 153 11.33 -13.05 3.32
N ILE A 154 12.06 -13.80 2.46
CA ILE A 154 12.67 -15.08 2.81
C ILE A 154 14.17 -14.84 2.98
N ALA A 155 14.67 -15.09 4.19
CA ALA A 155 16.05 -14.77 4.53
C ALA A 155 16.58 -15.75 5.59
N GLY A 156 17.84 -16.16 5.46
CA GLY A 156 18.55 -17.07 6.38
C GLY A 156 18.78 -16.47 7.77
N ALA A 157 19.31 -17.27 8.68
CA ALA A 157 19.78 -16.75 9.97
C ALA A 157 20.98 -15.80 9.74
N GLY A 158 21.01 -14.67 10.45
CA GLY A 158 22.08 -13.67 10.32
C GLY A 158 22.02 -12.79 9.06
N SER A 159 21.02 -12.91 8.20
CA SER A 159 20.87 -12.12 6.96
C SER A 159 20.35 -10.69 7.16
N GLY A 160 20.28 -10.21 8.39
CA GLY A 160 19.82 -8.83 8.64
C GLY A 160 18.31 -8.60 8.61
N LYS A 161 17.47 -9.64 8.82
CA LYS A 161 15.99 -9.47 8.86
C LYS A 161 15.53 -8.36 9.81
N THR A 162 16.03 -8.35 11.04
CA THR A 162 15.71 -7.32 12.04
C THR A 162 16.16 -5.93 11.57
N PHE A 163 17.31 -5.86 10.92
CA PHE A 163 17.83 -4.62 10.33
C PHE A 163 16.97 -4.11 9.17
N THR A 164 16.46 -5.02 8.33
CA THR A 164 15.49 -4.66 7.28
C THR A 164 14.18 -4.13 7.88
N ILE A 165 13.68 -4.73 8.97
CA ILE A 165 12.47 -4.26 9.66
C ILE A 165 12.70 -2.86 10.24
N GLN A 166 13.84 -2.61 10.86
CA GLN A 166 14.24 -1.30 11.37
C GLN A 166 14.27 -0.27 10.24
N GLY A 167 14.91 -0.59 9.10
CA GLY A 167 14.92 0.28 7.92
C GLY A 167 13.52 0.55 7.37
N LYS A 168 12.63 -0.46 7.34
CA LYS A 168 11.24 -0.28 6.90
C LYS A 168 10.46 0.67 7.82
N VAL A 169 10.61 0.54 9.15
CA VAL A 169 9.94 1.44 10.09
C VAL A 169 10.43 2.86 9.88
N LYS A 170 11.73 3.07 9.83
CA LYS A 170 12.33 4.40 9.64
C LYS A 170 11.93 5.03 8.29
N TYR A 171 11.91 4.23 7.20
CA TYR A 171 11.41 4.67 5.91
C TYR A 171 9.94 5.11 5.97
N LEU A 172 9.07 4.33 6.62
CA LEU A 172 7.65 4.66 6.74
C LEU A 172 7.43 5.95 7.54
N THR A 173 8.13 6.13 8.66
CA THR A 173 7.94 7.29 9.54
C THR A 173 8.62 8.56 9.01
N GLU A 174 9.85 8.47 8.49
CA GLU A 174 10.62 9.66 8.09
C GLU A 174 10.39 10.08 6.63
N LYS A 175 10.09 9.11 5.74
CA LYS A 175 10.01 9.38 4.29
C LYS A 175 8.58 9.28 3.74
N ARG A 176 7.69 8.58 4.44
CA ARG A 176 6.29 8.39 4.03
C ARG A 176 5.28 9.03 4.97
N ASP A 177 5.73 9.75 5.98
CA ASP A 177 4.89 10.47 6.98
C ASP A 177 3.83 9.57 7.65
N VAL A 178 4.14 8.26 7.81
CA VAL A 178 3.25 7.33 8.51
C VAL A 178 3.36 7.58 10.01
N ASP A 179 2.22 7.79 10.68
CA ASP A 179 2.19 7.94 12.13
C ASP A 179 2.70 6.65 12.81
N PRO A 180 3.70 6.72 13.71
CA PRO A 180 4.19 5.54 14.42
C PRO A 180 3.10 4.72 15.11
N SER A 181 2.00 5.33 15.54
CA SER A 181 0.85 4.65 16.15
C SER A 181 0.08 3.73 15.17
N GLU A 182 0.26 3.92 13.87
CA GLU A 182 -0.32 3.07 12.82
C GLU A 182 0.56 1.88 12.47
N ILE A 183 1.77 1.79 13.07
CA ILE A 183 2.73 0.70 12.80
C ILE A 183 2.70 -0.32 13.94
N LEU A 184 2.43 -1.56 13.61
CA LEU A 184 2.49 -2.69 14.54
C LEU A 184 3.55 -3.71 14.09
N ALA A 185 4.61 -3.88 14.89
CA ALA A 185 5.58 -4.96 14.71
C ALA A 185 5.21 -6.16 15.59
N ILE A 186 5.12 -7.35 14.99
CA ILE A 186 4.78 -8.58 15.70
C ILE A 186 5.95 -9.55 15.66
N SER A 187 6.32 -10.08 16.82
CA SER A 187 7.34 -11.13 16.93
C SER A 187 6.81 -12.36 17.66
N PHE A 188 7.55 -13.48 17.53
CA PHE A 188 7.14 -14.75 18.13
C PHE A 188 7.41 -14.81 19.64
N SER A 189 8.55 -14.30 20.10
CA SER A 189 9.00 -14.40 21.49
C SER A 189 9.18 -13.03 22.17
N ASN A 190 9.10 -12.99 23.49
CA ASN A 190 9.39 -11.77 24.25
C ASN A 190 10.84 -11.29 24.03
N ALA A 191 11.82 -12.21 23.99
CA ALA A 191 13.20 -11.85 23.71
C ALA A 191 13.38 -11.15 22.35
N SER A 192 12.65 -11.60 21.32
CA SER A 192 12.67 -10.93 20.01
C SER A 192 11.93 -9.59 20.01
N VAL A 193 10.91 -9.44 20.86
CA VAL A 193 10.25 -8.13 21.08
C VAL A 193 11.20 -7.16 21.75
N ASP A 194 11.93 -7.61 22.75
CA ASP A 194 12.91 -6.79 23.47
C ASP A 194 14.07 -6.36 22.54
N ASP A 195 14.62 -7.28 21.72
CA ASP A 195 15.63 -6.96 20.69
C ASP A 195 15.12 -5.92 19.67
N LEU A 196 13.87 -6.04 19.21
CA LEU A 196 13.25 -5.05 18.30
C LEU A 196 13.11 -3.69 18.97
N LYS A 197 12.70 -3.63 20.24
CA LYS A 197 12.56 -2.37 21.00
C LYS A 197 13.89 -1.66 21.25
N GLU A 198 14.97 -2.42 21.38
CA GLU A 198 16.30 -1.84 21.52
C GLU A 198 16.82 -1.22 20.21
N ARG A 199 16.37 -1.76 19.06
CA ARG A 199 16.86 -1.35 17.74
C ARG A 199 15.98 -0.28 17.07
N ILE A 200 14.69 -0.30 17.35
CA ILE A 200 13.71 0.64 16.75
C ILE A 200 13.50 1.76 17.74
N ALA A 201 13.98 2.95 17.39
CA ALA A 201 13.85 4.16 18.22
C ALA A 201 12.46 4.78 18.13
N GLU A 202 11.74 4.56 17.02
CA GLU A 202 10.42 5.09 16.76
C GLU A 202 9.40 4.49 17.74
N PRO A 203 8.45 5.29 18.26
CA PRO A 203 7.48 4.84 19.27
C PRO A 203 6.32 4.02 18.67
N ILE A 204 6.66 2.95 17.95
CA ILE A 204 5.70 2.03 17.35
C ILE A 204 5.24 0.95 18.35
N ASP A 205 4.12 0.30 18.04
CA ASP A 205 3.66 -0.85 18.81
C ASP A 205 4.48 -2.12 18.46
N ILE A 206 5.22 -2.68 19.43
CA ILE A 206 5.98 -3.92 19.27
C ILE A 206 5.48 -4.95 20.28
N LYS A 207 4.86 -6.03 19.78
CA LYS A 207 4.18 -7.02 20.63
C LYS A 207 4.43 -8.45 20.16
N THR A 208 4.22 -9.41 21.05
CA THR A 208 4.10 -10.81 20.62
C THR A 208 2.71 -11.05 20.02
N PHE A 209 2.61 -12.06 19.15
CA PHE A 209 1.32 -12.50 18.58
C PHE A 209 0.26 -12.77 19.67
N HIS A 210 0.66 -13.44 20.77
CA HIS A 210 -0.23 -13.69 21.91
C HIS A 210 -0.69 -12.41 22.62
N LYS A 211 0.18 -11.41 22.72
CA LYS A 211 -0.18 -10.12 23.32
C LYS A 211 -1.21 -9.38 22.47
N VAL A 212 -1.02 -9.35 21.15
CA VAL A 212 -2.00 -8.77 20.22
C VAL A 212 -3.36 -9.45 20.35
N GLY A 213 -3.40 -10.80 20.33
CA GLY A 213 -4.64 -11.54 20.52
C GLY A 213 -5.32 -11.25 21.86
N LYS A 214 -4.55 -11.14 22.94
CA LYS A 214 -5.06 -10.75 24.26
C LYS A 214 -5.66 -9.33 24.24
N ASP A 215 -4.98 -8.37 23.62
CA ASP A 215 -5.44 -6.98 23.56
C ASP A 215 -6.77 -6.86 22.78
N ILE A 216 -6.89 -7.59 21.66
CA ILE A 216 -8.15 -7.68 20.89
C ILE A 216 -9.26 -8.26 21.74
N LEU A 217 -9.05 -9.42 22.39
CA LEU A 217 -10.07 -10.06 23.22
C LEU A 217 -10.48 -9.17 24.40
N THR A 218 -9.54 -8.42 24.98
CA THR A 218 -9.83 -7.48 26.07
C THR A 218 -10.70 -6.31 25.58
N GLN A 219 -10.42 -5.78 24.41
CA GLN A 219 -11.20 -4.69 23.80
C GLN A 219 -12.67 -5.09 23.57
N TYR A 220 -12.92 -6.35 23.21
CA TYR A 220 -14.28 -6.88 23.03
C TYR A 220 -14.90 -7.50 24.30
N ASN A 221 -14.29 -7.28 25.48
CA ASN A 221 -14.73 -7.88 26.76
C ASN A 221 -14.85 -9.43 26.74
N GLN A 222 -14.08 -10.08 25.84
CA GLN A 222 -14.09 -11.54 25.67
C GLN A 222 -12.87 -12.22 26.30
N TYR A 223 -11.96 -11.45 26.91
CA TYR A 223 -10.76 -12.00 27.52
C TYR A 223 -11.09 -12.59 28.90
N SER A 224 -10.88 -13.89 29.06
CA SER A 224 -10.74 -14.54 30.34
C SER A 224 -9.29 -14.96 30.58
N ARG A 225 -8.80 -14.81 31.81
CA ARG A 225 -7.44 -15.28 32.13
C ARG A 225 -7.31 -16.77 31.83
N PRO A 226 -6.26 -17.21 31.12
CA PRO A 226 -6.02 -18.63 30.90
C PRO A 226 -5.97 -19.37 32.24
N ASP A 227 -6.79 -20.40 32.38
CA ASP A 227 -6.74 -21.27 33.56
C ASP A 227 -5.52 -22.19 33.44
N THR A 228 -4.40 -21.79 34.03
CA THR A 228 -3.15 -22.57 34.03
C THR A 228 -3.31 -23.91 34.78
N SER A 229 -4.38 -24.08 35.58
CA SER A 229 -4.70 -25.33 36.26
C SER A 229 -5.56 -26.27 35.41
N ALA A 230 -6.14 -25.78 34.30
CA ALA A 230 -7.04 -26.57 33.46
C ALA A 230 -6.37 -27.85 32.93
N LEU A 231 -5.13 -27.75 32.47
CA LEU A 231 -4.38 -28.91 31.97
C LEU A 231 -4.20 -29.95 33.08
N LYS A 232 -3.80 -29.54 34.28
CA LYS A 232 -3.66 -30.44 35.44
C LYS A 232 -5.01 -31.10 35.80
N ARG A 233 -6.11 -30.34 35.79
CA ARG A 233 -7.46 -30.87 36.05
C ARG A 233 -7.90 -31.86 34.96
N ILE A 234 -7.63 -31.56 33.68
CA ILE A 234 -7.99 -32.46 32.58
C ILE A 234 -7.17 -33.73 32.66
N ILE A 235 -5.87 -33.67 32.89
CA ILE A 235 -4.98 -34.82 33.07
C ILE A 235 -5.45 -35.66 34.27
N LYS A 236 -5.65 -35.02 35.43
CA LYS A 236 -6.16 -35.71 36.65
C LYS A 236 -7.51 -36.41 36.38
N ARG A 237 -8.44 -35.73 35.71
CA ARG A 237 -9.75 -36.27 35.35
C ARG A 237 -9.64 -37.46 34.38
N TYR A 238 -8.74 -37.37 33.41
CA TYR A 238 -8.46 -38.44 32.45
C TYR A 238 -7.88 -39.66 33.17
N LEU A 239 -6.82 -39.46 33.96
CA LEU A 239 -6.19 -40.51 34.74
C LEU A 239 -7.18 -41.18 35.70
N THR A 240 -7.97 -40.42 36.46
CA THR A 240 -8.94 -40.96 37.40
C THR A 240 -10.09 -41.70 36.71
N LYS A 241 -10.61 -41.21 35.59
CA LYS A 241 -11.78 -41.82 34.92
C LYS A 241 -11.44 -42.95 33.95
N LYS A 242 -10.29 -42.87 33.24
CA LYS A 242 -9.93 -43.85 32.22
C LYS A 242 -8.75 -44.73 32.60
N ALA A 243 -7.64 -44.15 33.11
CA ALA A 243 -6.44 -44.93 33.36
C ALA A 243 -6.58 -45.84 34.56
N LEU A 244 -7.19 -45.36 35.67
CA LEU A 244 -7.41 -46.18 36.88
C LEU A 244 -8.53 -47.23 36.75
N LYS A 245 -9.34 -47.17 35.70
CA LYS A 245 -10.34 -48.22 35.41
C LYS A 245 -9.82 -49.32 34.48
N ASN A 246 -8.61 -49.16 33.95
CA ASN A 246 -7.99 -50.12 33.08
C ASN A 246 -6.79 -50.76 33.83
N GLU A 247 -6.92 -52.03 34.24
CA GLU A 247 -5.91 -52.73 35.03
C GLU A 247 -4.53 -52.79 34.36
N ASP A 248 -4.47 -52.80 33.01
CA ASP A 248 -3.22 -52.81 32.27
C ASP A 248 -2.48 -51.48 32.31
N ILE A 249 -3.18 -50.37 32.46
CA ILE A 249 -2.60 -49.03 32.57
C ILE A 249 -2.23 -48.69 34.00
N SER A 250 -3.01 -49.17 34.99
CA SER A 250 -2.70 -48.94 36.41
C SER A 250 -1.46 -49.68 36.92
N LYS A 251 -0.99 -50.72 36.19
CA LYS A 251 0.26 -51.44 36.50
C LYS A 251 1.50 -50.78 35.86
N LYS A 252 1.33 -49.78 34.99
CA LYS A 252 2.42 -49.09 34.31
C LYS A 252 2.65 -47.65 34.79
N LEU A 253 1.80 -47.15 35.70
CA LEU A 253 1.90 -45.84 36.36
C LEU A 253 2.38 -46.06 37.81
#